data_a0b8b69685b158ce7e446176f18303fe
#
_entry.id   a0b8b69685b158ce7e446176f18303fe
#
_cell.length_a   1.000
_cell.length_b   1.000
_cell.length_c   1.000
_cell.angle_alpha   90.00
_cell.angle_beta   90.00
_cell.angle_gamma   90.00
#
_symmetry.space_group_name_H-M   'P 1'
#
loop_
_entity.id
_entity.type
_entity.pdbx_description
1 polymer ?
#
loop_
_entity_poly.entity_id
_entity_poly.type
_entity_poly.pdbx_seq_one_letter_code
_entity_poly.pdbx_strand_id
1 'polypeptide(L)'
;MKLLVTGGLGFIGSNFIIQQIQKINNSVINVDKITYAGNKNNLRSIEKHKNYHFIQGDICSNDLIENIFNKHKPDCVVNFAAESHVDRSIDSPMDFAQTNVIGTVNLLINSTKYIKSSKKEKEFKFLHVSTDEVFGSLSEDGFFQENTPYD
;
A
#
# COMPACT_ATOMS: atom_id res chain seq x y z
N MET A 1 8.79 8.83 12.11
CA MET A 1 8.89 7.84 11.01
C MET A 1 8.11 8.37 9.82
N LYS A 2 8.69 8.27 8.63
CA LYS A 2 8.05 8.71 7.38
C LYS A 2 7.52 7.49 6.61
N LEU A 3 6.21 7.43 6.45
CA LEU A 3 5.51 6.30 5.86
C LEU A 3 5.08 6.64 4.43
N LEU A 4 5.42 5.79 3.48
CA LEU A 4 4.79 5.76 2.16
C LEU A 4 3.64 4.75 2.24
N VAL A 5 2.42 5.25 2.12
CA VAL A 5 1.20 4.44 2.15
C VAL A 5 0.56 4.47 0.78
N THR A 6 0.25 3.32 0.22
CA THR A 6 -0.45 3.21 -1.06
C THR A 6 -1.86 2.66 -0.84
N GLY A 7 -2.83 3.06 -1.66
CA GLY A 7 -4.23 2.71 -1.46
C GLY A 7 -4.86 3.37 -0.23
N GLY A 8 -4.31 4.51 0.19
CA GLY A 8 -4.70 5.15 1.44
C GLY A 8 -6.04 5.89 1.41
N LEU A 9 -6.71 5.98 0.26
CA LEU A 9 -8.08 6.51 0.18
C LEU A 9 -9.15 5.41 0.29
N GLY A 10 -8.74 4.14 0.31
CA GLY A 10 -9.61 3.00 0.59
C GLY A 10 -10.01 2.93 2.07
N PHE A 11 -10.93 2.00 2.40
CA PHE A 11 -11.46 1.86 3.77
C PHE A 11 -10.36 1.55 4.80
N ILE A 12 -9.55 0.52 4.59
CA ILE A 12 -8.52 0.12 5.54
C ILE A 12 -7.38 1.15 5.57
N GLY A 13 -6.88 1.56 4.40
CA GLY A 13 -5.76 2.48 4.28
C GLY A 13 -6.04 3.85 4.91
N SER A 14 -7.25 4.39 4.77
CA SER A 14 -7.63 5.67 5.36
C SER A 14 -7.66 5.64 6.89
N ASN A 15 -8.22 4.57 7.48
CA ASN A 15 -8.22 4.38 8.92
C ASN A 15 -6.79 4.24 9.47
N PHE A 16 -5.93 3.49 8.77
CA PHE A 16 -4.52 3.39 9.13
C PHE A 16 -3.84 4.76 9.12
N ILE A 17 -4.02 5.55 8.05
CA ILE A 17 -3.41 6.88 7.92
C ILE A 17 -3.85 7.81 9.05
N ILE A 18 -5.15 7.87 9.37
CA ILE A 18 -5.66 8.70 10.47
C ILE A 18 -4.96 8.34 11.79
N GLN A 19 -4.85 7.06 12.10
CA GLN A 19 -4.15 6.61 13.31
C GLN A 19 -2.65 6.98 13.30
N GLN A 20 -1.98 6.91 12.14
CA GLN A 20 -0.55 7.25 12.07
C GLN A 20 -0.31 8.75 12.23
N ILE A 21 -1.17 9.59 11.68
CA ILE A 21 -1.08 11.06 11.80
C ILE A 21 -1.26 11.54 13.23
N GLN A 22 -2.01 10.80 14.06
CA GLN A 22 -2.16 11.10 15.48
C GLN A 22 -0.89 10.80 16.32
N LYS A 23 0.03 9.99 15.79
CA LYS A 23 1.30 9.71 16.49
C LYS A 23 2.29 10.85 16.26
N ILE A 24 2.87 11.39 17.34
CA ILE A 24 3.69 12.61 17.35
C ILE A 24 4.81 12.45 16.39
N ASN A 25 5.49 11.71 15.96
CA ASN A 25 6.67 11.73 15.07
C ASN A 25 6.45 11.04 13.71
N ASN A 26 5.19 10.78 13.36
CA ASN A 26 4.91 10.17 12.08
C ASN A 26 4.49 11.22 11.04
N SER A 27 4.91 10.99 9.80
CA SER A 27 4.43 11.68 8.62
C SER A 27 4.07 10.65 7.55
N VAL A 28 3.05 10.96 6.76
CA VAL A 28 2.49 10.04 5.77
C VAL A 28 2.50 10.69 4.39
N ILE A 29 3.10 10.00 3.44
CA ILE A 29 2.93 10.23 2.00
C ILE A 29 1.92 9.19 1.52
N ASN A 30 0.74 9.63 1.12
CA ASN A 30 -0.33 8.77 0.62
C ASN A 30 -0.37 8.80 -0.89
N VAL A 31 -0.21 7.65 -1.53
CA VAL A 31 -0.35 7.49 -2.98
C VAL A 31 -1.60 6.70 -3.28
N ASP A 32 -2.50 7.27 -4.08
CA ASP A 32 -3.74 6.60 -4.48
C ASP A 32 -4.13 7.00 -5.90
N LYS A 33 -4.55 6.03 -6.69
CA LYS A 33 -4.99 6.21 -8.08
C LYS A 33 -6.37 6.84 -8.17
N ILE A 34 -7.16 6.75 -7.09
CA ILE A 34 -8.58 7.14 -7.00
C ILE A 34 -9.42 6.31 -7.98
N THR A 35 -9.53 5.03 -7.69
CA THR A 35 -10.48 4.14 -8.33
C THR A 35 -11.85 4.23 -7.65
N TYR A 36 -12.76 3.34 -8.01
CA TYR A 36 -14.09 3.25 -7.37
C TYR A 36 -14.03 3.04 -5.84
N ALA A 37 -12.97 2.42 -5.33
CA ALA A 37 -12.77 2.15 -3.90
C ALA A 37 -12.11 3.32 -3.14
N GLY A 38 -11.52 4.27 -3.85
CA GLY A 38 -10.82 5.42 -3.28
C GLY A 38 -11.73 6.63 -3.09
N ASN A 39 -11.92 7.08 -1.83
CA ASN A 39 -12.73 8.25 -1.52
C ASN A 39 -11.92 9.29 -0.72
N LYS A 40 -11.69 10.47 -1.31
CA LYS A 40 -10.98 11.58 -0.65
C LYS A 40 -11.64 12.03 0.66
N ASN A 41 -12.96 11.89 0.79
CA ASN A 41 -13.66 12.27 2.01
C ASN A 41 -13.24 11.46 3.23
N ASN A 42 -12.73 10.24 3.05
CA ASN A 42 -12.22 9.42 4.15
C ASN A 42 -11.10 10.10 4.95
N LEU A 43 -10.31 10.97 4.30
CA LEU A 43 -9.18 11.68 4.91
C LEU A 43 -9.41 13.19 5.05
N ARG A 44 -10.66 13.68 4.90
CA ARG A 44 -10.99 15.10 4.98
C ARG A 44 -10.57 15.73 6.32
N SER A 45 -10.67 14.99 7.41
CA SER A 45 -10.29 15.47 8.75
C SER A 45 -8.79 15.78 8.90
N ILE A 46 -7.94 15.18 8.07
CA ILE A 46 -6.50 15.35 8.12
C ILE A 46 -5.90 15.93 6.83
N GLU A 47 -6.73 16.31 5.88
CA GLU A 47 -6.29 16.79 4.55
C GLU A 47 -5.27 17.94 4.64
N LYS A 48 -5.48 18.85 5.60
CA LYS A 48 -4.59 20.01 5.83
C LYS A 48 -3.54 19.78 6.92
N HIS A 49 -3.40 18.54 7.40
CA HIS A 49 -2.43 18.26 8.45
C HIS A 49 -1.00 18.35 7.92
N LYS A 50 -0.10 19.08 8.60
CA LYS A 50 1.29 19.34 8.15
C LYS A 50 2.13 18.08 7.87
N ASN A 51 1.78 16.97 8.49
CA ASN A 51 2.48 15.68 8.34
C ASN A 51 1.79 14.75 7.34
N TYR A 52 0.73 15.18 6.67
CA TYR A 52 0.04 14.43 5.64
C TYR A 52 0.31 15.02 4.26
N HIS A 53 0.68 14.17 3.31
CA HIS A 53 0.92 14.58 1.94
C HIS A 53 0.24 13.59 0.99
N PHE A 54 -0.67 14.08 0.15
CA PHE A 54 -1.38 13.28 -0.83
C PHE A 54 -0.74 13.44 -2.22
N ILE A 55 -0.56 12.31 -2.90
CA ILE A 55 -0.11 12.24 -4.29
C ILE A 55 -1.10 11.35 -5.05
N GLN A 56 -1.79 11.93 -6.03
CA GLN A 56 -2.60 11.12 -6.93
C GLN A 56 -1.70 10.42 -7.93
N GLY A 57 -1.77 9.08 -7.98
CA GLY A 57 -0.97 8.30 -8.92
C GLY A 57 -1.13 6.81 -8.80
N ASP A 58 -0.66 6.11 -9.83
CA ASP A 58 -0.70 4.67 -9.95
C ASP A 58 0.62 4.05 -9.48
N ILE A 59 0.55 3.03 -8.63
CA ILE A 59 1.73 2.28 -8.17
C ILE A 59 2.46 1.55 -9.31
N CYS A 60 1.82 1.36 -10.45
CA CYS A 60 2.43 0.81 -11.66
C CYS A 60 3.36 1.79 -12.37
N SER A 61 3.28 3.09 -12.09
CA SER A 61 4.14 4.10 -12.68
C SER A 61 5.52 4.10 -12.02
N ASN A 62 6.52 3.53 -12.72
CA ASN A 62 7.89 3.47 -12.21
C ASN A 62 8.45 4.86 -11.89
N ASP A 63 8.29 5.81 -12.81
CA ASP A 63 8.85 7.16 -12.67
C ASP A 63 8.23 7.91 -11.48
N LEU A 64 6.92 7.73 -11.25
CA LEU A 64 6.25 8.31 -10.10
C LEU A 64 6.82 7.74 -8.80
N ILE A 65 6.91 6.43 -8.69
CA ILE A 65 7.38 5.75 -7.47
C ILE A 65 8.85 6.10 -7.20
N GLU A 66 9.69 6.05 -8.21
CA GLU A 66 11.11 6.45 -8.08
C GLU A 66 11.25 7.90 -7.60
N ASN A 67 10.49 8.83 -8.19
CA ASN A 67 10.46 10.23 -7.78
C ASN A 67 10.01 10.41 -6.32
N ILE A 68 9.02 9.62 -5.87
CA ILE A 68 8.55 9.64 -4.48
C ILE A 68 9.65 9.19 -3.53
N PHE A 69 10.35 8.10 -3.82
CA PHE A 69 11.46 7.63 -3.00
C PHE A 69 12.59 8.66 -2.93
N ASN A 70 12.97 9.25 -4.06
CA ASN A 70 14.05 10.24 -4.14
C ASN A 70 13.70 11.51 -3.36
N LYS A 71 12.47 12.01 -3.51
CA LYS A 71 12.03 13.27 -2.91
C LYS A 71 11.71 13.12 -1.42
N HIS A 72 10.96 12.10 -1.06
CA HIS A 72 10.40 11.97 0.29
C HIS A 72 11.24 11.11 1.22
N LYS A 73 12.07 10.21 0.69
CA LYS A 73 12.97 9.33 1.46
C LYS A 73 12.24 8.59 2.58
N PRO A 74 11.24 7.75 2.28
CA PRO A 74 10.46 7.08 3.31
C PRO A 74 11.30 6.11 4.14
N ASP A 75 10.87 5.88 5.38
CA ASP A 75 11.45 4.88 6.27
C ASP A 75 10.73 3.53 6.18
N CYS A 76 9.48 3.56 5.68
CA CYS A 76 8.63 2.38 5.56
C CYS A 76 7.66 2.54 4.39
N VAL A 77 7.36 1.43 3.70
CA VAL A 77 6.22 1.31 2.77
C VAL A 77 5.15 0.46 3.40
N VAL A 78 3.89 0.90 3.29
CA VAL A 78 2.71 0.11 3.65
C VAL A 78 1.79 0.06 2.44
N ASN A 79 1.71 -1.10 1.80
CA ASN A 79 0.94 -1.29 0.57
C ASN A 79 -0.46 -1.83 0.88
N PHE A 80 -1.48 -0.95 0.77
CA PHE A 80 -2.89 -1.32 0.75
C PHE A 80 -3.49 -1.25 -0.67
N ALA A 81 -2.73 -0.74 -1.65
CA ALA A 81 -3.24 -0.64 -3.02
C ALA A 81 -3.42 -2.03 -3.61
N ALA A 82 -4.66 -2.37 -3.91
CA ALA A 82 -5.06 -3.62 -4.53
C ALA A 82 -6.43 -3.46 -5.21
N GLU A 83 -6.66 -4.26 -6.23
CA GLU A 83 -8.01 -4.63 -6.67
C GLU A 83 -8.43 -5.86 -5.84
N SER A 84 -9.56 -5.75 -5.12
CA SER A 84 -9.99 -6.77 -4.14
C SER A 84 -11.43 -7.24 -4.31
N HIS A 85 -12.17 -6.70 -5.28
CA HIS A 85 -13.58 -7.06 -5.48
C HIS A 85 -13.71 -8.28 -6.39
N VAL A 86 -14.06 -9.44 -5.84
CA VAL A 86 -14.04 -10.75 -6.51
C VAL A 86 -14.81 -10.74 -7.84
N ASP A 87 -16.06 -10.24 -7.87
CA ASP A 87 -16.85 -10.22 -9.12
C ASP A 87 -16.15 -9.44 -10.24
N ARG A 88 -15.45 -8.36 -9.90
CA ARG A 88 -14.69 -7.58 -10.87
C ARG A 88 -13.46 -8.30 -11.40
N SER A 89 -12.90 -9.24 -10.66
CA SER A 89 -11.78 -10.05 -11.12
C SER A 89 -12.14 -10.94 -12.30
N ILE A 90 -13.39 -11.36 -12.38
CA ILE A 90 -13.93 -12.16 -13.47
C ILE A 90 -14.10 -11.29 -14.73
N ASP A 91 -14.64 -10.08 -14.55
CA ASP A 91 -14.91 -9.16 -15.68
C ASP A 91 -13.66 -8.46 -16.20
N SER A 92 -12.70 -8.15 -15.32
CA SER A 92 -11.49 -7.38 -15.63
C SER A 92 -10.23 -7.96 -14.97
N PRO A 93 -9.83 -9.21 -15.30
CA PRO A 93 -8.69 -9.87 -14.65
C PRO A 93 -7.36 -9.15 -14.88
N MET A 94 -7.23 -8.42 -15.99
CA MET A 94 -6.03 -7.64 -16.30
C MET A 94 -5.79 -6.50 -15.32
N ASP A 95 -6.84 -5.84 -14.83
CA ASP A 95 -6.71 -4.77 -13.84
C ASP A 95 -6.17 -5.32 -12.52
N PHE A 96 -6.57 -6.54 -12.14
CA PHE A 96 -6.05 -7.24 -10.97
C PHE A 96 -4.57 -7.60 -11.14
N ALA A 97 -4.20 -8.21 -12.27
CA ALA A 97 -2.80 -8.52 -12.57
C ALA A 97 -1.94 -7.25 -12.58
N GLN A 98 -2.44 -6.18 -13.20
CA GLN A 98 -1.73 -4.91 -13.28
C GLN A 98 -1.51 -4.31 -11.89
N THR A 99 -2.55 -4.18 -11.08
CA THR A 99 -2.43 -3.54 -9.76
C THR A 99 -1.75 -4.45 -8.74
N ASN A 100 -2.23 -5.70 -8.59
CA ASN A 100 -1.80 -6.55 -7.49
C ASN A 100 -0.43 -7.18 -7.74
N VAL A 101 -0.08 -7.47 -9.00
CA VAL A 101 1.22 -8.07 -9.36
C VAL A 101 2.20 -6.99 -9.80
N ILE A 102 1.93 -6.32 -10.94
CA ILE A 102 2.89 -5.39 -11.52
C ILE A 102 3.13 -4.18 -10.61
N GLY A 103 2.08 -3.61 -10.04
CA GLY A 103 2.19 -2.49 -9.10
C GLY A 103 2.99 -2.86 -7.84
N THR A 104 2.73 -4.03 -7.27
CA THR A 104 3.48 -4.52 -6.09
C THR A 104 4.95 -4.78 -6.43
N VAL A 105 5.24 -5.42 -7.57
CA VAL A 105 6.61 -5.64 -8.05
C VAL A 105 7.33 -4.32 -8.27
N ASN A 106 6.67 -3.31 -8.86
CA ASN A 106 7.26 -1.99 -9.04
C ASN A 106 7.63 -1.32 -7.70
N LEU A 107 6.76 -1.41 -6.69
CA LEU A 107 7.06 -0.91 -5.34
C LEU A 107 8.27 -1.64 -4.73
N LEU A 108 8.36 -2.96 -4.86
CA LEU A 108 9.46 -3.77 -4.33
C LEU A 108 10.79 -3.44 -5.03
N ILE A 109 10.79 -3.28 -6.36
CA ILE A 109 11.99 -2.89 -7.12
C ILE A 109 12.50 -1.52 -6.66
N ASN A 110 11.62 -0.52 -6.57
CA ASN A 110 12.00 0.82 -6.15
C ASN A 110 12.44 0.87 -4.69
N SER A 111 11.79 0.11 -3.80
CA SER A 111 12.23 -0.07 -2.42
C SER A 111 13.63 -0.65 -2.35
N THR A 112 13.91 -1.70 -3.11
CA THR A 112 15.22 -2.36 -3.15
C THR A 112 16.33 -1.43 -3.66
N LYS A 113 16.06 -0.69 -4.75
CA LYS A 113 16.98 0.33 -5.27
C LYS A 113 17.28 1.40 -4.22
N TYR A 114 16.23 1.90 -3.57
CA TYR A 114 16.35 2.95 -2.54
C TYR A 114 17.15 2.47 -1.32
N ILE A 115 16.87 1.27 -0.82
CA ILE A 115 17.59 0.68 0.33
C ILE A 115 19.10 0.59 0.03
N LYS A 116 19.46 0.05 -1.13
CA LYS A 116 20.86 -0.09 -1.55
C LYS A 116 21.56 1.28 -1.65
N SER A 117 20.90 2.28 -2.22
CA SER A 117 21.49 3.61 -2.40
C SER A 117 21.58 4.40 -1.10
N SER A 118 20.65 4.23 -0.17
CA SER A 118 20.55 4.98 1.09
C SER A 118 21.25 4.31 2.28
N LYS A 119 21.76 3.08 2.12
CA LYS A 119 22.35 2.25 3.17
C LYS A 119 21.42 1.99 4.37
N LYS A 120 20.09 1.96 4.11
CA LYS A 120 19.05 1.74 5.13
C LYS A 120 18.62 0.27 5.27
N GLU A 121 19.44 -0.68 4.93
CA GLU A 121 19.09 -2.12 4.87
C GLU A 121 18.50 -2.67 6.17
N LYS A 122 18.95 -2.18 7.32
CA LYS A 122 18.49 -2.69 8.63
C LYS A 122 17.27 -1.98 9.18
N GLU A 123 16.93 -0.82 8.66
CA GLU A 123 15.92 0.08 9.24
C GLU A 123 14.64 0.14 8.40
N PHE A 124 14.76 -0.03 7.09
CA PHE A 124 13.62 0.07 6.17
C PHE A 124 12.68 -1.13 6.32
N LYS A 125 11.37 -0.84 6.31
CA LYS A 125 10.32 -1.87 6.37
C LYS A 125 9.43 -1.78 5.13
N PHE A 126 9.08 -2.93 4.58
CA PHE A 126 8.03 -3.06 3.57
C PHE A 126 6.94 -3.97 4.13
N LEU A 127 5.75 -3.43 4.33
CA LEU A 127 4.57 -4.17 4.74
C LEU A 127 3.62 -4.26 3.55
N HIS A 128 3.33 -5.47 3.11
CA HIS A 128 2.28 -5.75 2.14
C HIS A 128 1.07 -6.33 2.86
N VAL A 129 -0.08 -5.66 2.73
CA VAL A 129 -1.34 -6.17 3.26
C VAL A 129 -1.91 -7.10 2.20
N SER A 130 -1.85 -8.39 2.49
CA SER A 130 -2.28 -9.48 1.64
C SER A 130 -3.74 -9.90 1.97
N THR A 131 -4.12 -11.08 1.60
CA THR A 131 -5.45 -11.67 1.80
C THR A 131 -5.31 -13.08 2.35
N ASP A 132 -6.34 -13.57 3.04
CA ASP A 132 -6.44 -14.95 3.52
C ASP A 132 -6.65 -15.95 2.37
N GLU A 133 -7.12 -15.51 1.22
CA GLU A 133 -7.27 -16.37 0.03
C GLU A 133 -5.97 -17.00 -0.46
N VAL A 134 -4.82 -16.46 -0.05
CA VAL A 134 -3.50 -17.08 -0.34
C VAL A 134 -3.30 -18.45 0.34
N PHE A 135 -4.16 -18.79 1.30
CA PHE A 135 -4.14 -20.07 2.00
C PHE A 135 -5.10 -21.11 1.43
N GLY A 136 -5.83 -20.77 0.34
CA GLY A 136 -6.80 -21.66 -0.28
C GLY A 136 -8.15 -21.69 0.44
N SER A 137 -8.83 -22.84 0.42
CA SER A 137 -10.17 -22.99 1.00
C SER A 137 -10.11 -23.67 2.37
N LEU A 138 -10.89 -23.13 3.32
CA LEU A 138 -11.14 -23.82 4.59
C LEU A 138 -12.14 -24.94 4.43
N SER A 139 -11.97 -26.04 5.18
CA SER A 139 -13.02 -27.02 5.44
C SER A 139 -14.11 -26.42 6.33
N GLU A 140 -15.20 -27.20 6.58
CA GLU A 140 -16.35 -26.73 7.38
C GLU A 140 -15.97 -26.21 8.77
N ASP A 141 -14.87 -26.72 9.35
CA ASP A 141 -14.34 -26.30 10.64
C ASP A 141 -12.87 -25.90 10.49
N GLY A 142 -12.47 -24.77 11.06
CA GLY A 142 -11.07 -24.38 11.13
C GLY A 142 -10.84 -22.88 10.94
N PHE A 143 -9.56 -22.51 10.97
CA PHE A 143 -9.08 -21.15 10.69
C PHE A 143 -7.64 -21.22 10.17
N PHE A 144 -7.27 -20.24 9.36
CA PHE A 144 -5.88 -20.07 8.92
C PHE A 144 -4.99 -19.58 10.07
N GLN A 145 -3.76 -19.99 10.06
CA GLN A 145 -2.70 -19.58 11.00
C GLN A 145 -1.50 -19.07 10.23
N GLU A 146 -0.58 -18.39 10.92
CA GLU A 146 0.62 -17.82 10.29
C GLU A 146 1.56 -18.88 9.67
N ASN A 147 1.45 -20.12 10.07
CA ASN A 147 2.21 -21.25 9.55
C ASN A 147 1.42 -22.12 8.55
N THR A 148 0.21 -21.73 8.20
CA THR A 148 -0.58 -22.42 7.15
C THR A 148 0.16 -22.29 5.82
N PRO A 149 0.41 -23.39 5.09
CA PRO A 149 0.99 -23.31 3.75
C PRO A 149 0.11 -22.54 2.77
N TYR A 150 0.74 -21.87 1.82
CA TYR A 150 -0.01 -21.29 0.69
C TYR A 150 -0.53 -22.38 -0.23
N ASP A 151 -1.75 -22.15 -0.74
CA ASP A 151 -2.42 -23.08 -1.66
C ASP A 151 -3.08 -22.33 -2.83
#